data_dff6b50fdd0cb173b85a647b77f01c95
#
_entry.id   dff6b50fdd0cb173b85a647b77f01c95
#
_cell.length_a   1.000
_cell.length_b   1.000
_cell.length_c   1.000
_cell.angle_alpha   90.00
_cell.angle_beta   90.00
_cell.angle_gamma   90.00
#
_symmetry.space_group_name_H-M   'P 1'
#
loop_
_entity.id
_entity.type
_entity.pdbx_description
1 polymer ?
#
loop_
_entity_poly.entity_id
_entity_poly.type
_entity_poly.pdbx_seq_one_letter_code
_entity_poly.pdbx_strand_id
1 'polypeptide(L)' 'MTDEEIKELEKEVKKLKRISQEWASQMHDLVEDRLPAGYEEIPGIAQSTYDACKAWADANKRLSAATAAAAS' A
#
# COMPACT_ATOMS: atom_id res chain seq x y z
N MET A 1 -17.76 4.01 15.23
CA MET A 1 -17.63 4.76 13.95
C MET A 1 -18.92 4.76 13.19
N THR A 2 -19.21 5.85 12.48
CA THR A 2 -20.36 5.93 11.60
C THR A 2 -20.10 5.18 10.30
N ASP A 3 -21.20 4.87 9.58
CA ASP A 3 -21.08 4.22 8.28
C ASP A 3 -20.26 5.07 7.29
N GLU A 4 -20.38 6.39 7.38
CA GLU A 4 -19.61 7.29 6.52
C GLU A 4 -18.12 7.22 6.79
N GLU A 5 -17.74 7.14 8.06
CA GLU A 5 -16.33 6.99 8.45
C GLU A 5 -15.76 5.67 7.95
N ILE A 6 -16.54 4.60 8.04
CA ILE A 6 -16.12 3.29 7.53
C ILE A 6 -15.94 3.34 6.01
N LYS A 7 -16.84 4.01 5.29
CA LYS A 7 -16.72 4.18 3.84
C LYS A 7 -15.48 4.96 3.46
N GLU A 8 -15.13 6.00 4.23
CA GLU A 8 -13.90 6.76 4.00
C GLU A 8 -12.66 5.91 4.22
N LEU A 9 -12.67 5.07 5.25
CA LEU A 9 -11.57 4.13 5.49
C LEU A 9 -11.45 3.11 4.35
N GLU A 10 -12.57 2.61 3.84
CA GLU A 10 -12.58 1.69 2.71
C GLU A 10 -11.97 2.33 1.46
N LYS A 11 -12.31 3.59 1.19
CA LYS A 11 -11.75 4.33 0.06
C LYS A 11 -10.25 4.51 0.22
N GLU A 12 -9.79 4.84 1.43
CA GLU A 12 -8.38 5.02 1.71
C GLU A 12 -7.61 3.72 1.54
N VAL A 13 -8.14 2.61 2.03
CA VAL A 13 -7.52 1.30 1.88
C VAL A 13 -7.36 0.96 0.39
N LYS A 14 -8.38 1.19 -0.41
CA LYS A 14 -8.32 0.93 -1.86
C LYS A 14 -7.28 1.80 -2.55
N LYS A 15 -7.22 3.09 -2.19
CA LYS A 15 -6.25 4.03 -2.73
C LYS A 15 -4.83 3.59 -2.40
N LEU A 16 -4.58 3.26 -1.14
CA LEU A 16 -3.25 2.85 -0.68
C LEU A 16 -2.82 1.53 -1.29
N LYS A 17 -3.76 0.61 -1.50
CA LYS A 17 -3.47 -0.64 -2.20
C LYS A 17 -3.03 -0.37 -3.64
N ARG A 18 -3.70 0.53 -4.33
CA ARG A 18 -3.35 0.91 -5.70
C ARG A 18 -1.94 1.51 -5.75
N ILE A 19 -1.63 2.41 -4.81
CA ILE A 19 -0.30 3.03 -4.74
C ILE A 19 0.77 1.97 -4.50
N SER A 20 0.52 1.01 -3.61
CA SER A 20 1.48 -0.07 -3.35
C SER A 20 1.70 -0.93 -4.59
N GLN A 21 0.66 -1.17 -5.38
CA GLN A 21 0.76 -1.93 -6.62
C GLN A 21 1.54 -1.18 -7.69
N GLU A 22 1.44 0.15 -7.73
CA GLU A 22 2.24 0.98 -8.64
C GLU A 22 3.73 0.85 -8.33
N TRP A 23 4.10 0.87 -7.04
CA TRP A 23 5.49 0.67 -6.63
C TRP A 23 5.96 -0.76 -6.88
N ALA A 24 5.10 -1.75 -6.67
CA ALA A 24 5.42 -3.14 -6.97
C ALA A 24 5.71 -3.33 -8.45
N SER A 25 4.96 -2.64 -9.31
CA SER A 25 5.19 -2.64 -10.75
C SER A 25 6.53 -2.01 -11.12
N GLN A 26 6.90 -0.90 -10.47
CA GLN A 26 8.20 -0.26 -10.66
C GLN A 26 9.35 -1.21 -10.27
N MET A 27 9.19 -1.93 -9.16
CA MET A 27 10.18 -2.90 -8.72
C MET A 27 10.32 -4.05 -9.72
N HIS A 28 9.21 -4.55 -10.22
CA HIS A 28 9.17 -5.61 -11.23
C HIS A 28 9.92 -5.18 -12.50
N ASP A 29 9.64 -3.97 -12.99
CA ASP A 29 10.29 -3.43 -14.18
C ASP A 29 11.79 -3.25 -13.97
N LEU A 30 12.20 -2.81 -12.78
CA LEU A 30 13.62 -2.68 -12.45
C LEU A 30 14.32 -4.03 -12.55
N VAL A 31 13.71 -5.05 -11.93
CA VAL A 31 14.31 -6.41 -11.90
C VAL A 31 14.38 -7.01 -13.29
N GLU A 32 13.35 -6.85 -14.12
CA GLU A 32 13.33 -7.45 -15.44
C GLU A 32 14.17 -6.71 -16.49
N ASP A 33 14.08 -5.37 -16.50
CA ASP A 33 14.57 -4.61 -17.65
C ASP A 33 15.80 -3.76 -17.36
N ARG A 34 16.05 -3.38 -16.11
CA ARG A 34 17.10 -2.41 -15.80
C ARG A 34 18.28 -2.95 -15.02
N LEU A 35 18.18 -4.14 -14.46
CA LEU A 35 19.32 -4.75 -13.78
C LEU A 35 20.21 -5.50 -14.78
N PRO A 36 21.53 -5.60 -14.57
CA PRO A 36 22.23 -5.09 -13.35
C PRO A 36 22.58 -3.61 -13.38
N ALA A 37 22.48 -2.93 -14.51
CA ALA A 37 22.93 -1.54 -14.62
C ALA A 37 22.19 -0.57 -13.70
N GLY A 38 20.91 -0.81 -13.47
CA GLY A 38 20.05 0.04 -12.62
C GLY A 38 20.10 -0.28 -11.14
N TYR A 39 21.11 -0.99 -10.66
CA TYR A 39 21.17 -1.44 -9.26
C TYR A 39 21.09 -0.30 -8.25
N GLU A 40 21.52 0.90 -8.60
CA GLU A 40 21.49 2.06 -7.70
C GLU A 40 20.07 2.51 -7.38
N GLU A 41 19.08 2.12 -8.20
CA GLU A 41 17.68 2.44 -7.96
C GLU A 41 17.04 1.50 -6.93
N ILE A 42 17.66 0.34 -6.64
CA ILE A 42 17.09 -0.67 -5.75
C ILE A 42 16.72 -0.11 -4.38
N PRO A 43 17.62 0.57 -3.65
CA PRO A 43 17.29 1.04 -2.31
C PRO A 43 16.10 2.00 -2.28
N GLY A 44 16.04 2.94 -3.24
CA GLY A 44 14.96 3.93 -3.30
C GLY A 44 13.61 3.30 -3.62
N ILE A 45 13.57 2.44 -4.63
CA ILE A 45 12.33 1.75 -5.02
C ILE A 45 11.89 0.79 -3.91
N ALA A 46 12.82 0.08 -3.30
CA ALA A 46 12.52 -0.82 -2.19
C ALA A 46 11.91 -0.07 -1.00
N GLN A 47 12.50 1.07 -0.63
CA GLN A 47 11.99 1.89 0.47
C GLN A 47 10.59 2.42 0.17
N SER A 48 10.38 2.94 -1.04
CA SER A 48 9.08 3.47 -1.45
C SER A 48 8.01 2.37 -1.46
N THR A 49 8.36 1.18 -1.95
CA THR A 49 7.45 0.03 -1.95
C THR A 49 7.11 -0.39 -0.53
N TYR A 50 8.10 -0.45 0.34
CA TYR A 50 7.90 -0.79 1.75
C TYR A 50 6.94 0.22 2.41
N ASP A 51 7.22 1.51 2.24
CA ASP A 51 6.42 2.57 2.84
C ASP A 51 4.97 2.53 2.35
N ALA A 52 4.77 2.31 1.06
CA ALA A 52 3.42 2.21 0.48
C ALA A 52 2.66 0.99 1.02
N CYS A 53 3.32 -0.14 1.12
CA CYS A 53 2.71 -1.37 1.66
C CYS A 53 2.39 -1.22 3.14
N LYS A 54 3.29 -0.58 3.90
CA LYS A 54 3.07 -0.33 5.32
C LYS A 54 1.88 0.60 5.53
N ALA A 55 1.77 1.65 4.74
CA ALA A 55 0.63 2.56 4.81
C ALA A 55 -0.69 1.84 4.55
N TRP A 56 -0.70 0.96 3.55
CA TRP A 56 -1.88 0.12 3.27
C TRP A 56 -2.19 -0.80 4.46
N ALA A 57 -1.19 -1.48 5.01
CA ALA A 57 -1.38 -2.39 6.13
C ALA A 57 -1.95 -1.69 7.35
N ASP A 58 -1.44 -0.48 7.66
CA ASP A 58 -1.93 0.32 8.80
C ASP A 58 -3.38 0.76 8.57
N ALA A 59 -3.73 1.20 7.37
CA ALA A 59 -5.09 1.60 7.03
C ALA A 59 -6.06 0.42 7.07
N ASN A 60 -5.62 -0.73 6.55
CA ASN A 60 -6.42 -1.95 6.55
C ASN A 60 -6.70 -2.44 7.98
N LYS A 61 -5.73 -2.27 8.86
CA LYS A 61 -5.88 -2.61 10.28
C LYS A 61 -6.93 -1.73 10.94
N ARG A 62 -6.91 -0.42 10.65
CA ARG A 62 -7.91 0.52 11.17
C ARG A 62 -9.31 0.17 10.66
N LEU A 63 -9.41 -0.17 9.38
CA LEU A 63 -10.70 -0.57 8.78
C LEU A 63 -11.23 -1.84 9.44
N SER A 64 -10.39 -2.85 9.63
CA SER A 64 -10.77 -4.11 10.27
C SER A 64 -11.26 -3.87 11.70
N ALA A 65 -10.54 -3.03 12.45
CA ALA A 65 -10.94 -2.68 13.82
C ALA A 65 -12.29 -1.94 13.85
N ALA A 66 -12.48 -0.99 12.94
CA ALA A 66 -13.72 -0.23 12.84
C ALA A 66 -14.90 -1.12 12.45
N THR A 67 -14.69 -2.04 11.52
CA THR A 67 -15.72 -2.98 11.08
C THR A 67 -16.10 -3.96 12.20
N ALA A 68 -15.10 -4.47 12.92
CA ALA A 68 -15.33 -5.36 14.05
C ALA A 68 -16.12 -4.65 15.17
N ALA A 69 -15.77 -3.39 15.46
CA ALA A 69 -16.48 -2.60 16.46
C ALA A 69 -17.93 -2.33 16.05
N ALA A 70 -18.17 -2.10 14.76
CA ALA A 70 -19.52 -1.86 14.25
C ALA A 70 -20.36 -3.14 14.26
N ALA A 71 -19.74 -4.30 14.13
CA ALA A 71 -20.43 -5.60 14.11
C ALA A 71 -20.81 -6.09 15.51
N SER A 72 -20.18 -5.55 16.55
CA SER A 72 -20.48 -5.92 17.93
C SER A 72 -21.53 -4.97 18.52
#